data_48b2570dcbf48092f2b5de7e871fc4f4
#
_entry.id   48b2570dcbf48092f2b5de7e871fc4f4
#
_cell.length_a   1.000
_cell.length_b   1.000
_cell.length_c   1.000
_cell.angle_alpha   90.00
_cell.angle_beta   90.00
_cell.angle_gamma   90.00
#
_symmetry.space_group_name_H-M   'P 1'
#
loop_
_entity.id
_entity.type
_entity.pdbx_description
1 polymer ?
#
loop_
_entity_poly.entity_id
_entity_poly.type
_entity_poly.pdbx_seq_one_letter_code
_entity_poly.pdbx_strand_id
1 'polypeptide(L)'
;RGRVYQGYTTDSVHVVETTVRYVSPEYFDVMRIPLLQGNVSDWNSTASPLPAVVTRDLADSLFQTSAGAVGREFLDYYSGGLRYRVSAVCALQKTDDYARYGPFVLTPFPGWFYEDQYLPFISLRIRPEADTDNFAARFYQDMMSQLQVAPFYLFDIQSYKDQKIERDAAEGITPYIRSARLIVIFFVFNVFIGLMGTFWFRTRHRRSEIALRMAMGSSRGRIRWQLLGEGLLLLALASIPALMICINMVMADVTFTEATDATWGRFVICVSIVWILMALMVIAGIWYPASRAMKVQPAEALHDE
;
A
#
# COMPACT_ATOMS: atom_id res chain seq x y z
N ARG A 1 9.61 16.97 7.80
CA ARG A 1 10.02 17.15 6.38
C ARG A 1 8.76 17.31 5.56
N GLY A 2 8.30 18.58 5.46
CA GLY A 2 7.06 18.92 4.81
C GLY A 2 7.11 18.59 3.32
N ARG A 3 6.03 18.01 2.81
CA ARG A 3 5.76 17.98 1.38
C ARG A 3 5.64 19.45 0.96
N VAL A 4 6.52 19.90 0.08
CA VAL A 4 6.35 21.24 -0.53
C VAL A 4 5.39 21.01 -1.71
N TYR A 5 4.14 21.36 -1.49
CA TYR A 5 3.16 21.42 -2.57
C TYR A 5 3.30 22.79 -3.24
N GLN A 6 3.51 22.78 -4.52
CA GLN A 6 3.51 23.98 -5.35
C GLN A 6 2.48 23.82 -6.45
N GLY A 7 1.84 24.93 -6.83
CA GLY A 7 0.89 24.97 -7.92
C GLY A 7 1.58 25.38 -9.21
N TYR A 8 1.41 24.63 -10.26
CA TYR A 8 1.95 24.92 -11.59
C TYR A 8 0.85 25.13 -12.61
N THR A 9 1.10 26.02 -13.55
CA THR A 9 0.13 26.41 -14.55
C THR A 9 0.81 26.79 -15.88
N THR A 10 0.07 26.66 -16.96
CA THR A 10 0.46 27.15 -18.28
C THR A 10 -0.30 28.43 -18.68
N ASP A 11 -1.48 28.65 -18.11
CA ASP A 11 -2.43 29.71 -18.50
C ASP A 11 -2.91 30.57 -17.33
N SER A 12 -2.36 30.38 -16.11
CA SER A 12 -2.76 31.01 -14.86
C SER A 12 -4.22 30.78 -14.44
N VAL A 13 -4.92 29.88 -15.09
CA VAL A 13 -6.32 29.52 -14.81
C VAL A 13 -6.39 28.11 -14.20
N HIS A 14 -5.71 27.14 -14.82
CA HIS A 14 -5.67 25.77 -14.36
C HIS A 14 -4.39 25.51 -13.56
N VAL A 15 -4.52 25.43 -12.24
CA VAL A 15 -3.40 25.18 -11.34
C VAL A 15 -3.39 23.71 -10.96
N VAL A 16 -2.27 23.03 -11.22
CA VAL A 16 -2.04 21.65 -10.83
C VAL A 16 -1.14 21.63 -9.61
N GLU A 17 -1.64 21.12 -8.48
CA GLU A 17 -0.84 20.92 -7.28
C GLU A 17 0.12 19.75 -7.46
N THR A 18 1.40 20.00 -7.19
CA THR A 18 2.46 19.00 -7.40
C THR A 18 3.43 18.94 -6.23
N THR A 19 4.17 17.85 -6.15
CA THR A 19 5.31 17.75 -5.24
C THR A 19 6.58 18.14 -5.97
N VAL A 20 7.33 19.10 -5.41
CA VAL A 20 8.63 19.51 -5.95
C VAL A 20 9.76 18.80 -5.25
N ARG A 21 10.76 18.38 -6.02
CA ARG A 21 12.04 17.87 -5.50
C ARG A 21 13.20 18.56 -6.20
N TYR A 22 14.08 19.09 -5.39
CA TYR A 22 15.35 19.62 -5.88
C TYR A 22 16.37 18.49 -5.90
N VAL A 23 16.93 18.22 -7.08
CA VAL A 23 17.78 17.05 -7.30
C VAL A 23 18.98 17.40 -8.21
N SER A 24 20.06 16.63 -8.10
CA SER A 24 21.14 16.65 -9.07
C SER A 24 20.83 15.75 -10.28
N PRO A 25 21.52 15.90 -11.41
CA PRO A 25 21.24 15.07 -12.60
C PRO A 25 21.50 13.58 -12.36
N GLU A 26 22.44 13.22 -11.49
CA GLU A 26 22.78 11.84 -11.13
C GLU A 26 21.63 11.14 -10.32
N TYR A 27 20.71 11.93 -9.78
CA TYR A 27 19.58 11.39 -9.02
C TYR A 27 18.77 10.35 -9.82
N PHE A 28 18.58 10.59 -11.10
CA PHE A 28 17.81 9.69 -11.97
C PHE A 28 18.48 8.32 -12.11
N ASP A 29 19.80 8.29 -12.24
CA ASP A 29 20.58 7.05 -12.33
C ASP A 29 20.65 6.33 -10.97
N VAL A 30 20.93 7.06 -9.89
CA VAL A 30 21.01 6.52 -8.53
C VAL A 30 19.67 5.88 -8.13
N MET A 31 18.55 6.55 -8.41
CA MET A 31 17.20 6.07 -8.09
C MET A 31 16.62 5.13 -9.15
N ARG A 32 17.31 4.97 -10.30
CA ARG A 32 16.83 4.20 -11.47
C ARG A 32 15.46 4.68 -11.95
N ILE A 33 15.29 5.99 -12.04
CA ILE A 33 14.06 6.58 -12.57
C ILE A 33 14.18 6.63 -14.10
N PRO A 34 13.35 5.90 -14.85
CA PRO A 34 13.42 5.92 -16.31
C PRO A 34 12.92 7.25 -16.85
N LEU A 35 13.73 7.89 -17.69
CA LEU A 35 13.32 9.02 -18.50
C LEU A 35 12.61 8.46 -19.74
N LEU A 36 11.36 8.86 -19.96
CA LEU A 36 10.53 8.41 -21.08
C LEU A 36 10.80 9.23 -22.35
N GLN A 37 11.10 10.52 -22.17
CA GLN A 37 11.39 11.47 -23.23
C GLN A 37 12.38 12.52 -22.73
N GLY A 38 13.21 13.07 -23.65
CA GLY A 38 14.17 14.10 -23.29
C GLY A 38 15.41 13.58 -22.56
N ASN A 39 16.17 14.50 -22.01
CA ASN A 39 17.38 14.22 -21.24
C ASN A 39 17.63 15.31 -20.19
N VAL A 40 18.63 15.12 -19.34
CA VAL A 40 19.02 16.06 -18.28
C VAL A 40 20.39 16.71 -18.55
N SER A 41 20.82 16.81 -19.82
CA SER A 41 22.11 17.40 -20.20
C SER A 41 22.24 18.87 -19.82
N ASP A 42 21.15 19.63 -19.89
CA ASP A 42 21.11 21.09 -19.64
C ASP A 42 20.73 21.44 -18.20
N TRP A 43 21.12 20.59 -17.23
CA TRP A 43 20.78 20.74 -15.82
C TRP A 43 21.56 21.89 -15.17
N ASN A 44 21.03 23.11 -15.31
CA ASN A 44 21.68 24.32 -14.79
C ASN A 44 20.76 25.08 -13.83
N SER A 45 21.24 25.32 -12.61
CA SER A 45 20.54 26.03 -11.55
C SER A 45 20.36 27.55 -11.77
N THR A 46 21.13 28.13 -12.67
CA THR A 46 21.09 29.56 -12.98
C THR A 46 20.35 29.87 -14.30
N ALA A 47 19.86 28.85 -14.98
CA ALA A 47 19.11 29.04 -16.22
C ALA A 47 17.76 29.74 -15.98
N SER A 48 17.33 30.52 -16.93
CA SER A 48 16.00 31.12 -16.97
C SER A 48 15.42 30.96 -18.37
N PRO A 49 14.40 30.12 -18.54
CA PRO A 49 13.67 29.29 -17.55
C PRO A 49 14.52 28.15 -16.96
N LEU A 50 14.22 27.73 -15.73
CA LEU A 50 14.86 26.60 -15.05
C LEU A 50 14.52 25.29 -15.74
N PRO A 51 15.49 24.39 -15.96
CA PRO A 51 15.18 23.07 -16.47
C PRO A 51 14.42 22.23 -15.44
N ALA A 52 13.44 21.45 -15.90
CA ALA A 52 12.66 20.60 -15.04
C ALA A 52 12.36 19.25 -15.71
N VAL A 53 12.42 18.18 -14.95
CA VAL A 53 11.85 16.90 -15.33
C VAL A 53 10.47 16.79 -14.68
N VAL A 54 9.48 16.48 -15.48
CA VAL A 54 8.10 16.32 -15.03
C VAL A 54 7.68 14.86 -15.13
N THR A 55 6.81 14.43 -14.24
CA THR A 55 6.18 13.10 -14.38
C THR A 55 5.16 13.10 -15.51
N ARG A 56 4.88 11.92 -16.05
CA ARG A 56 3.96 11.76 -17.19
C ARG A 56 2.57 12.33 -16.88
N ASP A 57 2.02 12.08 -15.70
CA ASP A 57 0.72 12.58 -15.25
C ASP A 57 0.68 14.11 -15.16
N LEU A 58 1.78 14.73 -14.70
CA LEU A 58 1.90 16.18 -14.71
C LEU A 58 1.93 16.75 -16.13
N ALA A 59 2.71 16.12 -17.01
CA ALA A 59 2.76 16.54 -18.42
C ALA A 59 1.40 16.45 -19.10
N ASP A 60 0.65 15.35 -18.85
CA ASP A 60 -0.69 15.16 -19.38
C ASP A 60 -1.68 16.19 -18.80
N SER A 61 -1.54 16.56 -17.52
CA SER A 61 -2.41 17.57 -16.88
C SER A 61 -2.12 18.99 -17.35
N LEU A 62 -0.83 19.38 -17.50
CA LEU A 62 -0.44 20.73 -17.90
C LEU A 62 -0.61 20.99 -19.39
N PHE A 63 -0.32 19.96 -20.23
CA PHE A 63 -0.22 20.14 -21.68
C PHE A 63 -1.24 19.33 -22.47
N GLN A 64 -2.13 18.60 -21.77
CA GLN A 64 -3.11 17.66 -22.34
C GLN A 64 -2.48 16.49 -23.11
N THR A 65 -1.16 16.38 -23.10
CA THR A 65 -0.41 15.28 -23.70
C THR A 65 1.01 15.26 -23.15
N SER A 66 1.52 14.07 -22.84
CA SER A 66 2.94 13.89 -22.53
C SER A 66 3.80 13.85 -23.79
N ALA A 67 3.21 13.48 -24.94
CA ALA A 67 3.89 13.49 -26.24
C ALA A 67 4.15 14.94 -26.68
N GLY A 68 5.44 15.34 -26.77
CA GLY A 68 5.83 16.69 -27.14
C GLY A 68 5.77 17.71 -26.00
N ALA A 69 5.77 17.28 -24.76
CA ALA A 69 5.89 18.15 -23.60
C ALA A 69 7.31 18.74 -23.46
N VAL A 70 8.33 18.02 -23.93
CA VAL A 70 9.72 18.49 -23.87
C VAL A 70 9.91 19.81 -24.64
N GLY A 71 10.58 20.76 -24.01
CA GLY A 71 10.80 22.12 -24.52
C GLY A 71 9.70 23.11 -24.19
N ARG A 72 8.52 22.68 -23.75
CA ARG A 72 7.44 23.57 -23.30
C ARG A 72 7.76 24.21 -21.97
N GLU A 73 7.17 25.39 -21.73
CA GLU A 73 7.34 26.16 -20.50
C GLU A 73 6.07 26.15 -19.66
N PHE A 74 6.26 26.22 -18.35
CA PHE A 74 5.19 26.35 -17.36
C PHE A 74 5.65 27.25 -16.21
N LEU A 75 4.72 27.73 -15.41
CA LEU A 75 4.94 28.73 -14.37
C LEU A 75 4.62 28.14 -12.99
N ASP A 76 5.40 28.54 -12.00
CA ASP A 76 5.03 28.35 -10.60
C ASP A 76 4.02 29.45 -10.21
N TYR A 77 2.83 29.01 -9.85
CA TYR A 77 1.73 29.92 -9.51
C TYR A 77 1.95 30.68 -8.19
N TYR A 78 2.60 30.01 -7.21
CA TYR A 78 2.78 30.57 -5.86
C TYR A 78 4.08 31.36 -5.69
N SER A 79 5.12 31.05 -6.42
CA SER A 79 6.46 31.66 -6.27
C SER A 79 6.70 32.87 -7.17
N GLY A 80 5.68 33.66 -7.46
CA GLY A 80 5.85 34.90 -8.20
C GLY A 80 6.22 34.77 -9.66
N GLY A 81 5.87 33.63 -10.30
CA GLY A 81 6.03 33.47 -11.74
C GLY A 81 7.39 32.90 -12.18
N LEU A 82 8.06 32.13 -11.32
CA LEU A 82 9.26 31.39 -11.70
C LEU A 82 8.94 30.48 -12.90
N ARG A 83 9.75 30.59 -13.96
CA ARG A 83 9.52 29.85 -15.20
C ARG A 83 10.36 28.59 -15.25
N TYR A 84 9.72 27.52 -15.66
CA TYR A 84 10.36 26.22 -15.88
C TYR A 84 10.22 25.80 -17.34
N ARG A 85 11.23 25.08 -17.83
CA ARG A 85 11.19 24.42 -19.15
C ARG A 85 11.32 22.93 -18.97
N VAL A 86 10.42 22.17 -19.57
CA VAL A 86 10.47 20.70 -19.54
C VAL A 86 11.70 20.20 -20.31
N SER A 87 12.69 19.68 -19.61
CA SER A 87 13.88 19.03 -20.19
C SER A 87 13.63 17.57 -20.48
N ALA A 88 12.89 16.89 -19.63
CA ALA A 88 12.53 15.49 -19.81
C ALA A 88 11.18 15.14 -19.14
N VAL A 89 10.60 14.03 -19.57
CA VAL A 89 9.41 13.42 -18.93
C VAL A 89 9.84 12.08 -18.35
N CYS A 90 9.56 11.86 -17.06
CA CYS A 90 9.88 10.62 -16.39
C CYS A 90 8.62 9.78 -16.10
N ALA A 91 8.84 8.53 -15.67
CA ALA A 91 7.77 7.65 -15.21
C ALA A 91 7.06 8.22 -13.97
N LEU A 92 5.86 7.71 -13.71
CA LEU A 92 5.06 8.06 -12.54
C LEU A 92 5.85 7.85 -11.23
N GLN A 93 5.73 8.79 -10.33
CA GLN A 93 6.43 8.78 -9.04
C GLN A 93 5.46 8.68 -7.87
N LYS A 94 5.99 8.20 -6.74
CA LYS A 94 5.29 8.18 -5.46
C LYS A 94 6.10 8.92 -4.40
N THR A 95 5.42 9.51 -3.45
CA THR A 95 6.07 10.13 -2.29
C THR A 95 6.59 9.07 -1.32
N ASP A 96 5.79 8.02 -1.13
CA ASP A 96 6.08 6.87 -0.29
C ASP A 96 5.37 5.62 -0.81
N ASP A 97 5.57 4.49 -0.15
CA ASP A 97 4.99 3.20 -0.59
C ASP A 97 3.46 3.16 -0.47
N TYR A 98 2.89 4.01 0.37
CA TYR A 98 1.45 4.05 0.65
C TYR A 98 0.74 5.15 -0.13
N ALA A 99 1.47 6.13 -0.69
CA ALA A 99 0.90 7.20 -1.49
C ALA A 99 0.44 6.71 -2.87
N ARG A 100 -0.55 7.41 -3.43
CA ARG A 100 -0.90 7.28 -4.85
C ARG A 100 0.23 7.83 -5.71
N TYR A 101 0.29 7.39 -6.97
CA TYR A 101 1.07 8.10 -7.97
C TYR A 101 0.52 9.51 -8.12
N GLY A 102 1.42 10.47 -8.13
CA GLY A 102 1.04 11.87 -8.21
C GLY A 102 2.00 12.68 -9.07
N PRO A 103 1.65 13.90 -9.39
CA PRO A 103 2.46 14.77 -10.20
C PRO A 103 3.70 15.25 -9.43
N PHE A 104 4.86 15.18 -10.09
CA PHE A 104 6.12 15.68 -9.55
C PHE A 104 6.83 16.59 -10.55
N VAL A 105 7.48 17.60 -10.00
CA VAL A 105 8.50 18.41 -10.66
C VAL A 105 9.85 18.12 -10.00
N LEU A 106 10.82 17.69 -10.78
CA LEU A 106 12.20 17.52 -10.35
C LEU A 106 13.03 18.60 -11.08
N THR A 107 13.77 19.40 -10.31
CA THR A 107 14.48 20.57 -10.83
C THR A 107 15.81 20.72 -10.10
N PRO A 108 16.83 21.39 -10.71
CA PRO A 108 18.08 21.66 -10.02
C PRO A 108 17.88 22.50 -8.77
N PHE A 109 18.81 22.43 -7.84
CA PHE A 109 18.84 23.31 -6.67
C PHE A 109 19.00 24.76 -7.13
N PRO A 110 18.01 25.64 -6.90
CA PRO A 110 18.16 27.05 -7.23
C PRO A 110 19.18 27.71 -6.30
N GLY A 111 19.81 28.82 -6.74
CA GLY A 111 20.83 29.51 -5.98
C GLY A 111 20.40 29.96 -4.57
N TRP A 112 19.16 30.39 -4.42
CA TRP A 112 18.56 30.81 -3.12
C TRP A 112 18.35 29.62 -2.16
N PHE A 113 18.35 28.38 -2.64
CA PHE A 113 18.14 27.20 -1.79
C PHE A 113 19.21 27.04 -0.71
N TYR A 114 20.43 27.54 -0.95
CA TYR A 114 21.53 27.50 0.02
C TYR A 114 21.45 28.59 1.09
N GLU A 115 20.58 29.56 0.93
CA GLU A 115 20.39 30.65 1.91
C GLU A 115 19.45 30.25 3.06
N ASP A 116 18.58 29.26 2.83
CA ASP A 116 17.54 28.79 3.77
C ASP A 116 17.93 27.48 4.41
N GLN A 117 18.91 27.39 5.26
CA GLN A 117 19.24 26.30 6.21
C GLN A 117 18.72 24.85 5.87
N TYR A 118 18.61 24.51 4.59
CA TYR A 118 18.21 23.16 4.18
C TYR A 118 19.39 22.20 4.29
N LEU A 119 19.17 21.05 4.95
CA LEU A 119 20.16 19.99 5.02
C LEU A 119 20.16 19.22 3.68
N PRO A 120 21.24 19.27 2.89
CA PRO A 120 21.33 18.49 1.66
C PRO A 120 21.44 17.01 2.00
N PHE A 121 20.71 16.18 1.25
CA PHE A 121 20.81 14.74 1.34
C PHE A 121 21.60 14.20 0.16
N ILE A 122 22.64 13.43 0.46
CA ILE A 122 23.44 12.72 -0.54
C ILE A 122 22.96 11.27 -0.55
N SER A 123 22.44 10.82 -1.70
CA SER A 123 22.01 9.45 -1.89
C SER A 123 23.09 8.64 -2.59
N LEU A 124 23.51 7.56 -1.98
CA LEU A 124 24.53 6.67 -2.52
C LEU A 124 23.93 5.31 -2.85
N ARG A 125 24.25 4.79 -4.02
CA ARG A 125 23.93 3.41 -4.38
C ARG A 125 25.14 2.53 -4.17
N ILE A 126 25.00 1.56 -3.28
CA ILE A 126 26.06 0.63 -2.91
C ILE A 126 25.93 -0.62 -3.78
N ARG A 127 27.08 -1.20 -4.17
CA ARG A 127 27.11 -2.51 -4.83
C ARG A 127 26.73 -3.59 -3.82
N PRO A 128 25.95 -4.62 -4.22
CA PRO A 128 25.52 -5.68 -3.31
C PRO A 128 26.69 -6.37 -2.57
N GLU A 129 27.85 -6.50 -3.24
CA GLU A 129 29.02 -7.14 -2.65
C GLU A 129 29.66 -6.30 -1.52
N ALA A 130 29.44 -4.98 -1.55
CA ALA A 130 29.96 -4.06 -0.53
C ALA A 130 28.98 -3.82 0.61
N ASP A 131 27.71 -4.22 0.45
CA ASP A 131 26.64 -4.06 1.45
C ASP A 131 26.75 -5.19 2.50
N THR A 132 27.71 -5.05 3.39
CA THR A 132 27.92 -5.95 4.52
C THR A 132 27.28 -5.40 5.78
N ASP A 133 26.99 -6.26 6.78
CA ASP A 133 26.19 -5.97 7.98
C ASP A 133 26.59 -4.72 8.79
N ASN A 134 27.74 -4.11 8.51
CA ASN A 134 28.22 -2.91 9.19
C ASN A 134 28.69 -1.82 8.23
N PHE A 135 28.20 -1.83 6.96
CA PHE A 135 28.67 -0.87 5.96
C PHE A 135 28.45 0.58 6.40
N ALA A 136 27.22 0.92 6.82
CA ALA A 136 26.88 2.29 7.21
C ALA A 136 27.77 2.82 8.34
N ALA A 137 28.01 2.02 9.38
CA ALA A 137 28.85 2.41 10.51
C ALA A 137 30.33 2.59 10.11
N ARG A 138 30.88 1.71 9.27
CA ARG A 138 32.27 1.83 8.78
C ARG A 138 32.39 3.04 7.86
N PHE A 139 31.49 3.20 6.93
CA PHE A 139 31.47 4.33 6.03
C PHE A 139 31.32 5.66 6.76
N TYR A 140 30.52 5.70 7.83
CA TYR A 140 30.42 6.87 8.70
C TYR A 140 31.76 7.23 9.33
N GLN A 141 32.46 6.27 9.90
CA GLN A 141 33.78 6.49 10.53
C GLN A 141 34.82 6.94 9.51
N ASP A 142 34.88 6.32 8.34
CA ASP A 142 35.83 6.64 7.27
C ASP A 142 35.58 8.03 6.69
N MET A 143 34.30 8.42 6.52
CA MET A 143 33.93 9.69 5.92
C MET A 143 33.87 10.84 6.90
N MET A 144 33.72 10.58 8.20
CA MET A 144 33.56 11.61 9.22
C MET A 144 34.68 12.63 9.19
N SER A 145 35.92 12.19 9.06
CA SER A 145 37.09 13.08 9.01
C SER A 145 37.21 13.86 7.68
N GLN A 146 36.68 13.31 6.59
CA GLN A 146 36.78 13.89 5.25
C GLN A 146 35.63 14.85 4.94
N LEU A 147 34.45 14.62 5.53
CA LEU A 147 33.25 15.42 5.28
C LEU A 147 32.96 16.46 6.35
N GLN A 148 33.81 16.58 7.38
CA GLN A 148 33.75 17.68 8.35
C GLN A 148 34.53 18.90 7.84
N VAL A 149 34.06 19.50 6.76
CA VAL A 149 34.64 20.73 6.20
C VAL A 149 33.60 21.83 6.34
N ALA A 150 33.90 22.80 7.21
CA ALA A 150 33.00 23.93 7.44
C ALA A 150 32.59 24.62 6.11
N PRO A 151 31.31 24.92 5.89
CA PRO A 151 30.17 24.83 6.81
C PRO A 151 29.46 23.45 6.86
N PHE A 152 29.97 22.43 6.19
CA PHE A 152 29.32 21.13 6.07
C PHE A 152 29.81 20.17 7.15
N TYR A 153 28.87 19.43 7.74
CA TYR A 153 29.12 18.37 8.70
C TYR A 153 28.34 17.13 8.31
N LEU A 154 28.98 15.97 8.38
CA LEU A 154 28.28 14.70 8.24
C LEU A 154 27.41 14.49 9.49
N PHE A 155 26.11 14.58 9.33
CA PHE A 155 25.16 14.46 10.43
C PHE A 155 24.84 13.00 10.74
N ASP A 156 24.45 12.23 9.72
CA ASP A 156 24.03 10.84 9.87
C ASP A 156 24.13 10.10 8.53
N ILE A 157 24.28 8.78 8.60
CA ILE A 157 24.22 7.85 7.46
C ILE A 157 23.23 6.75 7.78
N GLN A 158 22.14 6.72 7.05
CA GLN A 158 21.10 5.73 7.23
C GLN A 158 20.82 4.99 5.92
N SER A 159 20.44 3.72 6.02
CA SER A 159 19.86 3.03 4.87
C SER A 159 18.46 3.58 4.58
N TYR A 160 18.05 3.55 3.32
CA TYR A 160 16.66 3.91 2.95
C TYR A 160 15.62 3.03 3.66
N LYS A 161 16.00 1.79 4.01
CA LYS A 161 15.15 0.88 4.76
C LYS A 161 14.92 1.39 6.20
N ASP A 162 15.99 1.80 6.89
CA ASP A 162 15.91 2.31 8.26
C ASP A 162 15.18 3.65 8.28
N GLN A 163 15.50 4.55 7.35
CA GLN A 163 14.78 5.81 7.19
C GLN A 163 13.28 5.61 6.95
N LYS A 164 12.90 4.58 6.17
CA LYS A 164 11.50 4.23 5.99
C LYS A 164 10.85 3.78 7.29
N ILE A 165 11.51 2.90 8.06
CA ILE A 165 10.99 2.40 9.34
C ILE A 165 10.77 3.56 10.32
N GLU A 166 11.73 4.47 10.43
CA GLU A 166 11.62 5.65 11.30
C GLU A 166 10.49 6.57 10.85
N ARG A 167 10.38 6.84 9.55
CA ARG A 167 9.31 7.65 8.99
C ARG A 167 7.94 7.02 9.22
N ASP A 168 7.78 5.73 8.93
CA ASP A 168 6.52 5.00 9.12
C ASP A 168 6.11 4.98 10.62
N ALA A 169 7.08 4.99 11.52
CA ALA A 169 6.84 5.13 12.96
C ALA A 169 6.43 6.56 13.34
N ALA A 170 7.15 7.56 12.83
CA ALA A 170 6.89 8.98 13.11
C ALA A 170 5.56 9.48 12.54
N GLU A 171 5.17 8.99 11.35
CA GLU A 171 3.89 9.28 10.70
C GLU A 171 2.72 8.46 11.28
N GLY A 172 2.97 7.58 12.26
CA GLY A 172 1.94 6.77 12.90
C GLY A 172 1.46 5.57 12.07
N ILE A 173 2.09 5.28 10.95
CA ILE A 173 1.72 4.15 10.06
C ILE A 173 1.93 2.81 10.78
N THR A 174 3.09 2.65 11.43
CA THR A 174 3.42 1.42 12.17
C THR A 174 2.43 1.10 13.30
N PRO A 175 2.09 2.04 14.21
CA PRO A 175 1.08 1.77 15.24
C PRO A 175 -0.32 1.57 14.63
N TYR A 176 -0.68 2.26 13.55
CA TYR A 176 -1.93 2.05 12.84
C TYR A 176 -2.05 0.61 12.30
N ILE A 177 -1.02 0.12 11.61
CA ILE A 177 -1.01 -1.26 11.09
C ILE A 177 -1.08 -2.29 12.23
N ARG A 178 -0.40 -2.04 13.36
CA ARG A 178 -0.45 -2.93 14.53
C ARG A 178 -1.84 -2.98 15.13
N SER A 179 -2.48 -1.83 15.34
CA SER A 179 -3.84 -1.77 15.89
C SER A 179 -4.86 -2.38 14.93
N ALA A 180 -4.77 -2.09 13.63
CA ALA A 180 -5.64 -2.70 12.63
C ALA A 180 -5.51 -4.24 12.62
N ARG A 181 -4.28 -4.76 12.72
CA ARG A 181 -4.02 -6.21 12.80
C ARG A 181 -4.66 -6.83 14.05
N LEU A 182 -4.53 -6.20 15.21
CA LEU A 182 -5.16 -6.67 16.45
C LEU A 182 -6.70 -6.71 16.32
N ILE A 183 -7.29 -5.66 15.75
CA ILE A 183 -8.73 -5.59 15.50
C ILE A 183 -9.17 -6.72 14.56
N VAL A 184 -8.46 -6.96 13.48
CA VAL A 184 -8.77 -8.05 12.54
C VAL A 184 -8.69 -9.41 13.25
N ILE A 185 -7.63 -9.67 14.02
CA ILE A 185 -7.48 -10.92 14.77
C ILE A 185 -8.65 -11.10 15.76
N PHE A 186 -9.02 -10.03 16.47
CA PHE A 186 -10.14 -10.05 17.39
C PHE A 186 -11.47 -10.40 16.69
N PHE A 187 -11.75 -9.78 15.55
CA PHE A 187 -12.97 -10.08 14.78
C PHE A 187 -12.95 -11.51 14.21
N VAL A 188 -11.83 -11.97 13.67
CA VAL A 188 -11.69 -13.34 13.18
C VAL A 188 -11.98 -14.35 14.29
N PHE A 189 -11.43 -14.12 15.48
CA PHE A 189 -11.65 -14.97 16.64
C PHE A 189 -13.13 -14.94 17.11
N ASN A 190 -13.73 -13.76 17.15
CA ASN A 190 -15.14 -13.57 17.51
C ASN A 190 -16.08 -14.30 16.54
N VAL A 191 -15.85 -14.14 15.24
CA VAL A 191 -16.63 -14.82 14.20
C VAL A 191 -16.47 -16.34 14.32
N PHE A 192 -15.24 -16.82 14.56
CA PHE A 192 -14.99 -18.25 14.73
C PHE A 192 -15.75 -18.85 15.92
N ILE A 193 -15.73 -18.19 17.08
CA ILE A 193 -16.50 -18.63 18.26
C ILE A 193 -18.01 -18.61 17.97
N GLY A 194 -18.51 -17.56 17.33
CA GLY A 194 -19.91 -17.44 16.97
C GLY A 194 -20.37 -18.56 16.02
N LEU A 195 -19.57 -18.84 14.99
CA LEU A 195 -19.83 -19.96 14.07
C LEU A 195 -19.80 -21.29 14.79
N MET A 196 -18.78 -21.53 15.62
CA MET A 196 -18.64 -22.80 16.38
C MET A 196 -19.84 -23.01 17.31
N GLY A 197 -20.27 -21.98 18.04
CA GLY A 197 -21.44 -22.02 18.90
C GLY A 197 -22.74 -22.33 18.13
N THR A 198 -22.94 -21.64 17.02
CA THR A 198 -24.13 -21.82 16.15
C THR A 198 -24.20 -23.24 15.59
N PHE A 199 -23.10 -23.76 15.06
CA PHE A 199 -23.05 -25.11 14.51
C PHE A 199 -23.13 -26.17 15.59
N TRP A 200 -22.55 -25.94 16.77
CA TRP A 200 -22.69 -26.81 17.92
C TRP A 200 -24.17 -26.95 18.31
N PHE A 201 -24.89 -25.84 18.47
CA PHE A 201 -26.29 -25.82 18.83
C PHE A 201 -27.17 -26.48 17.77
N ARG A 202 -26.96 -26.15 16.47
CA ARG A 202 -27.69 -26.78 15.36
C ARG A 202 -27.48 -28.29 15.31
N THR A 203 -26.25 -28.76 15.46
CA THR A 203 -25.91 -30.18 15.38
C THR A 203 -26.53 -30.94 16.58
N ARG A 204 -26.60 -30.29 17.76
CA ARG A 204 -27.21 -30.88 18.94
C ARG A 204 -28.73 -31.03 18.79
N HIS A 205 -29.41 -30.03 18.24
CA HIS A 205 -30.86 -30.08 17.98
C HIS A 205 -31.27 -31.05 16.89
N ARG A 206 -30.37 -31.34 15.93
CA ARG A 206 -30.64 -32.29 14.85
C ARG A 206 -30.09 -33.70 15.14
N ARG A 207 -29.74 -34.02 16.38
CA ARG A 207 -29.09 -35.29 16.73
C ARG A 207 -29.99 -36.48 16.45
N SER A 208 -31.30 -36.42 16.78
CA SER A 208 -32.28 -37.46 16.50
C SER A 208 -32.47 -37.67 14.99
N GLU A 209 -32.55 -36.60 14.20
CA GLU A 209 -32.65 -36.65 12.73
C GLU A 209 -31.42 -37.31 12.10
N ILE A 210 -30.20 -36.95 12.59
CA ILE A 210 -28.95 -37.53 12.15
C ILE A 210 -28.88 -39.03 12.48
N ALA A 211 -29.32 -39.40 13.71
CA ALA A 211 -29.37 -40.80 14.15
C ALA A 211 -30.35 -41.63 13.30
N LEU A 212 -31.55 -41.09 13.01
CA LEU A 212 -32.52 -41.75 12.14
C LEU A 212 -31.99 -41.96 10.73
N ARG A 213 -31.32 -40.99 10.15
CA ARG A 213 -30.68 -41.15 8.80
C ARG A 213 -29.58 -42.17 8.81
N MET A 214 -28.78 -42.27 9.89
CA MET A 214 -27.78 -43.34 10.05
C MET A 214 -28.43 -44.70 10.19
N ALA A 215 -29.54 -44.83 10.91
CA ALA A 215 -30.30 -46.06 11.05
C ALA A 215 -30.89 -46.54 9.71
N MET A 216 -31.29 -45.60 8.85
CA MET A 216 -31.74 -45.85 7.47
C MET A 216 -30.60 -46.12 6.46
N GLY A 217 -29.35 -46.24 6.94
CA GLY A 217 -28.21 -46.63 6.10
C GLY A 217 -27.38 -45.51 5.51
N SER A 218 -27.62 -44.24 5.91
CA SER A 218 -26.76 -43.13 5.46
C SER A 218 -25.36 -43.25 6.06
N SER A 219 -24.33 -43.14 5.21
CA SER A 219 -22.95 -43.12 5.68
C SER A 219 -22.60 -41.83 6.44
N ARG A 220 -21.74 -41.96 7.44
CA ARG A 220 -21.22 -40.80 8.23
C ARG A 220 -20.58 -39.72 7.32
N GLY A 221 -19.91 -40.13 6.25
CA GLY A 221 -19.32 -39.21 5.26
C GLY A 221 -20.38 -38.36 4.54
N ARG A 222 -21.47 -38.99 4.10
CA ARG A 222 -22.57 -38.32 3.38
C ARG A 222 -23.24 -37.25 4.25
N ILE A 223 -23.49 -37.54 5.52
CA ILE A 223 -24.08 -36.59 6.46
C ILE A 223 -23.12 -35.43 6.71
N ARG A 224 -21.82 -35.70 6.85
CA ARG A 224 -20.80 -34.65 7.05
C ARG A 224 -20.75 -33.69 5.85
N TRP A 225 -20.68 -34.23 4.63
CA TRP A 225 -20.68 -33.41 3.42
C TRP A 225 -21.96 -32.60 3.25
N GLN A 226 -23.10 -33.14 3.67
CA GLN A 226 -24.36 -32.38 3.65
C GLN A 226 -24.30 -31.20 4.63
N LEU A 227 -23.85 -31.38 5.88
CA LEU A 227 -23.70 -30.29 6.86
C LEU A 227 -22.69 -29.24 6.42
N LEU A 228 -21.59 -29.66 5.81
CA LEU A 228 -20.61 -28.74 5.24
C LEU A 228 -21.19 -27.96 4.07
N GLY A 229 -21.95 -28.62 3.19
CA GLY A 229 -22.63 -27.96 2.07
C GLY A 229 -23.63 -26.91 2.53
N GLU A 230 -24.44 -27.24 3.57
CA GLU A 230 -25.37 -26.26 4.19
C GLU A 230 -24.61 -25.04 4.75
N GLY A 231 -23.48 -25.26 5.44
CA GLY A 231 -22.66 -24.17 5.99
C GLY A 231 -22.03 -23.30 4.93
N LEU A 232 -21.47 -23.89 3.89
CA LEU A 232 -20.87 -23.15 2.78
C LEU A 232 -21.91 -22.41 1.94
N LEU A 233 -23.09 -22.98 1.75
CA LEU A 233 -24.21 -22.31 1.09
C LEU A 233 -24.67 -21.07 1.86
N LEU A 234 -24.76 -21.16 3.18
CA LEU A 234 -25.09 -20.01 4.04
C LEU A 234 -24.00 -18.93 3.98
N LEU A 235 -22.72 -19.32 3.94
CA LEU A 235 -21.62 -18.41 3.74
C LEU A 235 -21.71 -17.69 2.38
N ALA A 236 -21.96 -18.43 1.31
CA ALA A 236 -22.11 -17.86 -0.01
C ALA A 236 -23.28 -16.86 -0.07
N LEU A 237 -24.42 -17.20 0.52
CA LEU A 237 -25.60 -16.33 0.56
C LEU A 237 -25.29 -15.04 1.39
N ALA A 238 -24.66 -15.18 2.54
CA ALA A 238 -24.27 -14.03 3.38
C ALA A 238 -23.19 -13.15 2.74
N SER A 239 -22.38 -13.71 1.83
CA SER A 239 -21.35 -12.96 1.11
C SER A 239 -21.93 -11.93 0.13
N ILE A 240 -23.14 -12.16 -0.39
CA ILE A 240 -23.75 -11.27 -1.40
C ILE A 240 -23.93 -9.85 -0.86
N PRO A 241 -24.67 -9.61 0.24
CA PRO A 241 -24.84 -8.27 0.78
C PRO A 241 -23.52 -7.67 1.27
N ALA A 242 -22.62 -8.48 1.83
CA ALA A 242 -21.30 -8.02 2.26
C ALA A 242 -20.48 -7.50 1.07
N LEU A 243 -20.46 -8.23 -0.05
CA LEU A 243 -19.78 -7.79 -1.28
C LEU A 243 -20.39 -6.50 -1.85
N MET A 244 -21.73 -6.37 -1.84
CA MET A 244 -22.38 -5.14 -2.26
C MET A 244 -21.90 -3.93 -1.46
N ILE A 245 -21.83 -4.06 -0.13
CA ILE A 245 -21.34 -3.00 0.75
C ILE A 245 -19.87 -2.69 0.44
N CYS A 246 -19.01 -3.70 0.34
CA CYS A 246 -17.59 -3.52 0.04
C CYS A 246 -17.37 -2.82 -1.31
N ILE A 247 -18.11 -3.20 -2.34
CA ILE A 247 -18.02 -2.57 -3.67
C ILE A 247 -18.43 -1.09 -3.57
N ASN A 248 -19.54 -0.79 -2.88
CA ASN A 248 -19.98 0.60 -2.70
C ASN A 248 -18.94 1.42 -1.92
N MET A 249 -18.32 0.87 -0.88
CA MET A 249 -17.25 1.55 -0.15
C MET A 249 -16.03 1.84 -1.03
N VAL A 250 -15.64 0.90 -1.88
CA VAL A 250 -14.53 1.09 -2.82
C VAL A 250 -14.88 2.15 -3.87
N MET A 251 -16.10 2.13 -4.41
CA MET A 251 -16.54 3.11 -5.40
C MET A 251 -16.72 4.52 -4.82
N ALA A 252 -17.12 4.61 -3.55
CA ALA A 252 -17.27 5.88 -2.85
C ALA A 252 -15.94 6.45 -2.33
N ASP A 253 -14.82 5.78 -2.58
CA ASP A 253 -13.47 6.14 -2.11
C ASP A 253 -13.40 6.45 -0.60
N VAL A 254 -14.23 5.75 0.19
CA VAL A 254 -14.33 5.92 1.65
C VAL A 254 -13.09 5.38 2.37
N THR A 255 -12.14 4.81 1.65
CA THR A 255 -10.86 4.39 2.22
C THR A 255 -10.07 5.62 2.62
N PHE A 256 -9.94 5.84 3.91
CA PHE A 256 -9.32 6.97 4.59
C PHE A 256 -7.83 7.21 4.29
N THR A 257 -7.28 6.56 3.32
CA THR A 257 -5.90 6.73 2.93
C THR A 257 -5.85 7.29 1.51
N GLU A 258 -5.16 8.39 1.34
CA GLU A 258 -4.62 8.83 0.05
C GLU A 258 -3.76 7.72 -0.60
N ALA A 259 -3.63 6.59 0.08
CA ALA A 259 -2.81 5.46 -0.22
C ALA A 259 -3.54 4.50 -1.16
N THR A 260 -2.94 4.31 -2.28
CA THR A 260 -3.13 3.25 -3.26
C THR A 260 -4.38 3.35 -4.15
N ASP A 261 -4.10 3.41 -5.45
CA ASP A 261 -5.11 3.12 -6.47
C ASP A 261 -5.81 1.82 -6.12
N ALA A 262 -7.11 1.89 -5.83
CA ALA A 262 -7.95 0.71 -5.61
C ALA A 262 -8.07 -0.04 -6.93
N THR A 263 -7.07 -0.85 -7.24
CA THR A 263 -7.09 -1.67 -8.44
C THR A 263 -8.08 -2.82 -8.22
N TRP A 264 -9.01 -3.00 -9.12
CA TRP A 264 -9.97 -4.12 -9.09
C TRP A 264 -9.31 -5.48 -8.82
N GLY A 265 -8.08 -5.68 -9.35
CA GLY A 265 -7.30 -6.88 -9.07
C GLY A 265 -6.97 -7.08 -7.59
N ARG A 266 -6.57 -6.02 -6.90
CA ARG A 266 -6.30 -6.08 -5.45
C ARG A 266 -7.56 -6.37 -4.65
N PHE A 267 -8.67 -5.73 -5.01
CA PHE A 267 -9.96 -5.98 -4.38
C PHE A 267 -10.37 -7.45 -4.50
N VAL A 268 -10.31 -8.02 -5.71
CA VAL A 268 -10.65 -9.44 -5.93
C VAL A 268 -9.74 -10.38 -5.14
N ILE A 269 -8.43 -10.10 -5.08
CA ILE A 269 -7.49 -10.90 -4.28
C ILE A 269 -7.85 -10.85 -2.79
N CYS A 270 -8.08 -9.66 -2.24
CA CYS A 270 -8.45 -9.49 -0.84
C CYS A 270 -9.78 -10.22 -0.50
N VAL A 271 -10.81 -10.04 -1.32
CA VAL A 271 -12.09 -10.73 -1.16
C VAL A 271 -11.91 -12.24 -1.20
N SER A 272 -11.10 -12.74 -2.14
CA SER A 272 -10.84 -14.19 -2.26
C SER A 272 -10.13 -14.75 -1.02
N ILE A 273 -9.14 -14.04 -0.48
CA ILE A 273 -8.43 -14.45 0.74
C ILE A 273 -9.41 -14.50 1.92
N VAL A 274 -10.22 -13.46 2.11
CA VAL A 274 -11.21 -13.41 3.18
C VAL A 274 -12.25 -14.53 3.03
N TRP A 275 -12.74 -14.77 1.82
CA TRP A 275 -13.72 -15.81 1.56
C TRP A 275 -13.16 -17.22 1.83
N ILE A 276 -11.92 -17.49 1.43
CA ILE A 276 -11.22 -18.74 1.73
C ILE A 276 -11.05 -18.91 3.25
N LEU A 277 -10.63 -17.87 3.95
CA LEU A 277 -10.48 -17.89 5.41
C LEU A 277 -11.81 -18.21 6.11
N MET A 278 -12.90 -17.56 5.69
CA MET A 278 -14.24 -17.81 6.22
C MET A 278 -14.71 -19.23 5.91
N ALA A 279 -14.46 -19.74 4.70
CA ALA A 279 -14.80 -21.12 4.35
C ALA A 279 -14.04 -22.13 5.22
N LEU A 280 -12.75 -21.89 5.47
CA LEU A 280 -11.95 -22.73 6.37
C LEU A 280 -12.49 -22.71 7.82
N MET A 281 -12.91 -21.53 8.31
CA MET A 281 -13.52 -21.39 9.63
C MET A 281 -14.87 -22.14 9.72
N VAL A 282 -15.70 -22.06 8.69
CA VAL A 282 -16.95 -22.82 8.60
C VAL A 282 -16.67 -24.33 8.62
N ILE A 283 -15.72 -24.78 7.83
CA ILE A 283 -15.31 -26.20 7.79
C ILE A 283 -14.82 -26.67 9.18
N ALA A 284 -13.94 -25.90 9.80
CA ALA A 284 -13.43 -26.24 11.15
C ALA A 284 -14.53 -26.23 12.19
N GLY A 285 -15.42 -25.24 12.16
CA GLY A 285 -16.56 -25.09 13.07
C GLY A 285 -17.60 -26.21 12.96
N ILE A 286 -17.79 -26.76 11.77
CA ILE A 286 -18.72 -27.89 11.54
C ILE A 286 -18.04 -29.26 11.82
N TRP A 287 -16.77 -29.38 11.46
CA TRP A 287 -16.04 -30.67 11.54
C TRP A 287 -16.06 -31.28 12.94
N TYR A 288 -15.75 -30.49 13.96
CA TYR A 288 -15.67 -30.98 15.34
C TYR A 288 -17.03 -31.41 15.88
N PRO A 289 -18.11 -30.58 15.89
CA PRO A 289 -19.40 -30.98 16.43
C PRO A 289 -20.05 -32.12 15.61
N ALA A 290 -19.93 -32.11 14.28
CA ALA A 290 -20.44 -33.16 13.41
C ALA A 290 -19.76 -34.52 13.72
N SER A 291 -18.44 -34.51 13.90
CA SER A 291 -17.68 -35.73 14.23
C SER A 291 -18.09 -36.30 15.59
N ARG A 292 -18.41 -35.47 16.56
CA ARG A 292 -18.86 -35.89 17.90
C ARG A 292 -20.30 -36.41 17.88
N ALA A 293 -21.20 -35.76 17.15
CA ALA A 293 -22.60 -36.22 17.01
C ALA A 293 -22.71 -37.59 16.34
N MET A 294 -21.83 -37.90 15.38
CA MET A 294 -21.80 -39.21 14.68
C MET A 294 -21.14 -40.36 15.45
N LYS A 295 -20.51 -40.08 16.61
CA LYS A 295 -19.94 -41.14 17.46
C LYS A 295 -20.96 -41.76 18.41
N VAL A 296 -22.12 -41.13 18.59
CA VAL A 296 -23.18 -41.65 19.45
C VAL A 296 -23.87 -42.82 18.78
N GLN A 297 -24.16 -43.87 19.57
CA GLN A 297 -24.90 -45.02 19.05
C GLN A 297 -26.36 -44.64 18.76
N PRO A 298 -26.92 -45.10 17.61
CA PRO A 298 -28.29 -44.75 17.26
C PRO A 298 -29.34 -45.11 18.31
N ALA A 299 -29.08 -46.18 19.08
CA ALA A 299 -29.95 -46.62 20.15
C ALA A 299 -30.02 -45.66 21.37
N GLU A 300 -28.88 -45.03 21.74
CA GLU A 300 -28.84 -44.01 22.78
C GLU A 300 -29.53 -42.70 22.40
N ALA A 301 -29.42 -42.33 21.13
CA ALA A 301 -29.99 -41.08 20.63
C ALA A 301 -31.54 -41.09 20.51
N LEU A 302 -32.14 -42.28 20.45
CA LEU A 302 -33.58 -42.47 20.39
C LEU A 302 -34.22 -42.70 21.77
N HIS A 303 -33.41 -42.87 22.81
CA HIS A 303 -33.89 -43.12 24.19
C HIS A 303 -33.88 -41.85 25.07
N ASP A 304 -33.31 -40.74 24.59
CA ASP A 304 -33.21 -39.43 25.30
C ASP A 304 -34.38 -38.47 24.97
N GLU A 305 -35.51 -38.99 24.48
CA GLU A 305 -36.82 -38.35 24.51
C GLU A 305 -37.58 -38.97 25.69
#